data_112d748d245e6a3c201f4ac70e10d898
#
_entry.id   112d748d245e6a3c201f4ac70e10d898
#
_cell.length_a   1.000
_cell.length_b   1.000
_cell.length_c   1.000
_cell.angle_alpha   90.00
_cell.angle_beta   90.00
_cell.angle_gamma   90.00
#
_symmetry.space_group_name_H-M   'P 1'
#
loop_
_entity.id
_entity.type
_entity.pdbx_description
1 polymer ?
#
loop_
_entity_poly.entity_id
_entity_poly.type
_entity_poly.pdbx_seq_one_letter_code
_entity_poly.pdbx_strand_id
1 'polypeptide(L)'
;NVLVKAYQLSKGNPIEDTMDIVTSVQEQVELQGATLNILGVGTTGYAKDVLSDVLGADAAIVETVAHTESALQFYDEVDVICDVGGQDIKIMILNNRQVKDFKLNTQCSAGNGYFLQSTSQDFGIPVENYATEAFGAESMPDFGYGCAVFMQSDIVDFQRQGWKKEEIMAGLANVLPKNIWLYVSQIPNLSKLGTNFVLQGGTQHNMAAVKSQVDFIESRFRGKAETANIIVHEHCGESGAIGAGIEAIRLWENGRETTFIGLESSKEIAYQSTTSEDTRCYFCKNKCLRTFIDVKIDHPIEDKDEQFTYKMGAQEPRPVRFYSRSKEKKEFESKVPLEAGAKRLIVGNSCEKGLVEDVNDMREIKKGLDAKLDANPNFIELAAKEIFQSFQPEVISDAIPKIQMTANQKERKSLMENRNKIRIGIPRVLNMY
;
A
#
# COMPACT_ATOMS: atom_id res chain seq x y z
N ASN A 1 -17.29 -20.46 6.66
CA ASN A 1 -16.35 -21.42 6.08
C ASN A 1 -16.04 -21.02 4.63
N VAL A 2 -14.77 -21.12 4.20
CA VAL A 2 -14.38 -20.97 2.80
C VAL A 2 -14.67 -22.31 2.10
N LEU A 3 -15.57 -22.30 1.13
CA LEU A 3 -15.98 -23.51 0.40
C LEU A 3 -15.21 -23.67 -0.91
N VAL A 4 -14.98 -22.56 -1.60
CA VAL A 4 -14.26 -22.49 -2.88
C VAL A 4 -13.38 -21.27 -2.86
N LYS A 5 -12.25 -21.34 -3.52
CA LYS A 5 -11.35 -20.19 -3.66
C LYS A 5 -10.62 -20.23 -5.01
N ALA A 6 -10.27 -19.05 -5.51
CA ALA A 6 -9.41 -18.88 -6.66
C ALA A 6 -8.39 -17.78 -6.38
N TYR A 7 -7.18 -17.97 -6.85
CA TYR A 7 -6.08 -17.04 -6.74
C TYR A 7 -5.32 -16.97 -8.06
N GLN A 8 -5.03 -15.77 -8.52
CA GLN A 8 -4.14 -15.57 -9.66
C GLN A 8 -3.32 -14.28 -9.48
N LEU A 9 -2.18 -14.22 -10.15
CA LEU A 9 -1.42 -12.98 -10.25
C LEU A 9 -2.13 -12.03 -11.20
N SER A 10 -2.25 -10.75 -10.81
CA SER A 10 -2.89 -9.74 -11.65
C SER A 10 -2.12 -9.53 -12.95
N LYS A 11 -2.85 -9.45 -14.04
CA LYS A 11 -2.36 -9.09 -15.38
C LYS A 11 -2.39 -7.57 -15.60
N GLY A 12 -2.82 -6.79 -14.58
CA GLY A 12 -2.90 -5.33 -14.61
C GLY A 12 -4.26 -4.77 -15.05
N ASN A 13 -5.23 -5.64 -15.33
CA ASN A 13 -6.60 -5.25 -15.64
C ASN A 13 -7.56 -5.80 -14.59
N PRO A 14 -7.99 -5.00 -13.61
CA PRO A 14 -8.77 -5.50 -12.47
C PRO A 14 -10.12 -6.07 -12.87
N ILE A 15 -10.74 -5.59 -13.96
CA ILE A 15 -12.04 -6.10 -14.41
C ILE A 15 -11.87 -7.50 -15.00
N GLU A 16 -10.95 -7.68 -15.94
CA GLU A 16 -10.66 -8.96 -16.59
C GLU A 16 -10.16 -10.00 -15.57
N ASP A 17 -9.22 -9.60 -14.71
CA ASP A 17 -8.69 -10.46 -13.64
C ASP A 17 -9.82 -10.95 -12.72
N THR A 18 -10.80 -10.07 -12.41
CA THR A 18 -11.96 -10.44 -11.59
C THR A 18 -12.90 -11.42 -12.32
N MET A 19 -13.14 -11.21 -13.62
CA MET A 19 -13.96 -12.13 -14.42
C MET A 19 -13.34 -13.53 -14.49
N ASP A 20 -12.03 -13.62 -14.68
CA ASP A 20 -11.30 -14.88 -14.68
C ASP A 20 -11.49 -15.63 -13.33
N ILE A 21 -11.33 -14.91 -12.20
CA ILE A 21 -11.50 -15.47 -10.86
C ILE A 21 -12.94 -15.93 -10.61
N VAL A 22 -13.93 -15.10 -10.93
CA VAL A 22 -15.36 -15.41 -10.73
C VAL A 22 -15.77 -16.62 -11.59
N THR A 23 -15.30 -16.68 -12.83
CA THR A 23 -15.52 -17.83 -13.71
C THR A 23 -14.93 -19.11 -13.12
N SER A 24 -13.68 -19.05 -12.65
CA SER A 24 -13.02 -20.20 -12.00
C SER A 24 -13.78 -20.67 -10.75
N VAL A 25 -14.29 -19.75 -9.92
CA VAL A 25 -15.10 -20.09 -8.74
C VAL A 25 -16.40 -20.76 -9.17
N GLN A 26 -17.09 -20.23 -10.17
CA GLN A 26 -18.32 -20.82 -10.70
C GLN A 26 -18.08 -22.26 -11.22
N GLU A 27 -17.06 -22.46 -12.05
CA GLU A 27 -16.70 -23.76 -12.57
C GLU A 27 -16.40 -24.78 -11.46
N GLN A 28 -15.68 -24.39 -10.42
CA GLN A 28 -15.38 -25.24 -9.27
C GLN A 28 -16.66 -25.68 -8.53
N VAL A 29 -17.67 -24.80 -8.40
CA VAL A 29 -18.96 -25.11 -7.78
C VAL A 29 -19.77 -26.05 -8.66
N GLU A 30 -19.82 -25.81 -9.97
CA GLU A 30 -20.53 -26.63 -10.94
C GLU A 30 -19.93 -28.04 -11.03
N LEU A 31 -18.61 -28.19 -11.00
CA LEU A 31 -17.92 -29.49 -10.96
C LEU A 31 -18.30 -30.31 -9.71
N GLN A 32 -18.72 -29.68 -8.63
CA GLN A 32 -19.23 -30.36 -7.43
C GLN A 32 -20.73 -30.69 -7.54
N GLY A 33 -21.37 -30.41 -8.68
CA GLY A 33 -22.81 -30.64 -8.90
C GLY A 33 -23.70 -29.65 -8.14
N ALA A 34 -23.15 -28.50 -7.73
CA ALA A 34 -23.87 -27.43 -7.01
C ALA A 34 -24.13 -26.23 -7.92
N THR A 35 -25.04 -25.35 -7.49
CA THR A 35 -25.31 -24.07 -8.14
C THR A 35 -24.87 -22.93 -7.22
N LEU A 36 -24.12 -21.98 -7.76
CA LEU A 36 -23.67 -20.81 -7.02
C LEU A 36 -24.82 -19.79 -6.93
N ASN A 37 -25.25 -19.49 -5.72
CA ASN A 37 -26.19 -18.43 -5.42
C ASN A 37 -25.49 -17.36 -4.58
N ILE A 38 -25.31 -16.16 -5.13
CA ILE A 38 -24.57 -15.07 -4.50
C ILE A 38 -25.54 -14.19 -3.71
N LEU A 39 -25.33 -14.11 -2.40
CA LEU A 39 -26.14 -13.31 -1.46
C LEU A 39 -25.49 -11.97 -1.11
N GLY A 40 -24.22 -11.80 -1.47
CA GLY A 40 -23.50 -10.55 -1.29
C GLY A 40 -22.09 -10.62 -1.87
N VAL A 41 -21.57 -9.46 -2.26
CA VAL A 41 -20.22 -9.31 -2.82
C VAL A 41 -19.48 -8.22 -2.08
N GLY A 42 -18.26 -8.54 -1.62
CA GLY A 42 -17.34 -7.59 -1.02
C GLY A 42 -16.08 -7.44 -1.86
N THR A 43 -15.59 -6.21 -1.99
CA THR A 43 -14.35 -5.88 -2.69
C THR A 43 -13.33 -5.25 -1.76
N THR A 44 -12.04 -5.51 -2.02
CA THR A 44 -10.92 -4.88 -1.33
C THR A 44 -9.74 -4.73 -2.27
N GLY A 45 -8.65 -4.13 -1.80
CA GLY A 45 -7.49 -3.89 -2.64
C GLY A 45 -7.52 -2.52 -3.30
N TYR A 46 -6.51 -2.24 -4.14
CA TYR A 46 -6.38 -0.95 -4.81
C TYR A 46 -7.54 -0.65 -5.79
N ALA A 47 -8.15 -1.69 -6.35
CA ALA A 47 -9.24 -1.58 -7.33
C ALA A 47 -10.64 -1.73 -6.69
N LYS A 48 -10.74 -1.82 -5.36
CA LYS A 48 -11.98 -2.13 -4.65
C LYS A 48 -13.16 -1.25 -5.06
N ASP A 49 -12.91 0.05 -5.22
CA ASP A 49 -13.96 1.02 -5.55
C ASP A 49 -14.42 0.86 -7.00
N VAL A 50 -13.47 0.71 -7.92
CA VAL A 50 -13.75 0.42 -9.34
C VAL A 50 -14.58 -0.86 -9.48
N LEU A 51 -14.15 -1.93 -8.83
CA LEU A 51 -14.85 -3.21 -8.88
C LEU A 51 -16.20 -3.15 -8.19
N SER A 52 -16.30 -2.44 -7.06
CA SER A 52 -17.57 -2.23 -6.38
C SER A 52 -18.60 -1.56 -7.27
N ASP A 53 -18.18 -0.54 -8.00
CA ASP A 53 -19.08 0.22 -8.87
C ASP A 53 -19.47 -0.55 -10.12
N VAL A 54 -18.50 -1.26 -10.72
CA VAL A 54 -18.73 -2.05 -11.95
C VAL A 54 -19.59 -3.28 -11.67
N LEU A 55 -19.39 -3.94 -10.54
CA LEU A 55 -20.10 -5.17 -10.17
C LEU A 55 -21.37 -4.90 -9.36
N GLY A 56 -21.60 -3.69 -8.89
CA GLY A 56 -22.64 -3.42 -7.91
C GLY A 56 -22.38 -4.12 -6.57
N ALA A 57 -21.11 -4.20 -6.13
CA ALA A 57 -20.76 -4.91 -4.90
C ALA A 57 -21.34 -4.21 -3.66
N ASP A 58 -21.71 -5.00 -2.65
CA ASP A 58 -22.39 -4.54 -1.44
C ASP A 58 -21.44 -3.80 -0.48
N ALA A 59 -20.15 -4.18 -0.49
CA ALA A 59 -19.13 -3.60 0.34
C ALA A 59 -17.82 -3.37 -0.43
N ALA A 60 -17.18 -2.22 -0.18
CA ALA A 60 -15.82 -1.91 -0.63
C ALA A 60 -14.98 -1.50 0.57
N ILE A 61 -14.22 -2.41 1.14
CA ILE A 61 -13.52 -2.16 2.40
C ILE A 61 -12.02 -1.98 2.22
N VAL A 62 -11.42 -1.22 3.14
CA VAL A 62 -9.99 -0.96 3.13
C VAL A 62 -9.22 -2.25 3.45
N GLU A 63 -8.12 -2.49 2.74
CA GLU A 63 -7.33 -3.71 2.85
C GLU A 63 -6.91 -4.03 4.30
N THR A 64 -6.45 -3.03 5.07
CA THR A 64 -6.05 -3.26 6.47
C THR A 64 -7.19 -3.78 7.33
N VAL A 65 -8.43 -3.34 7.07
CA VAL A 65 -9.63 -3.85 7.73
C VAL A 65 -9.91 -5.27 7.28
N ALA A 66 -9.91 -5.52 5.96
CA ALA A 66 -10.16 -6.84 5.39
C ALA A 66 -9.18 -7.89 5.93
N HIS A 67 -7.90 -7.61 5.89
CA HIS A 67 -6.87 -8.49 6.40
C HIS A 67 -7.00 -8.76 7.91
N THR A 68 -7.37 -7.74 8.69
CA THR A 68 -7.60 -7.88 10.13
C THR A 68 -8.83 -8.76 10.42
N GLU A 69 -9.95 -8.49 9.76
CA GLU A 69 -11.18 -9.28 9.92
C GLU A 69 -10.96 -10.75 9.57
N SER A 70 -10.23 -11.03 8.48
CA SER A 70 -9.85 -12.39 8.10
C SER A 70 -9.02 -13.07 9.19
N ALA A 71 -7.95 -12.44 9.66
CA ALA A 71 -7.11 -13.04 10.71
C ALA A 71 -7.89 -13.31 11.99
N LEU A 72 -8.72 -12.36 12.42
CA LEU A 72 -9.53 -12.50 13.63
C LEU A 72 -10.67 -13.53 13.52
N GLN A 73 -11.10 -13.85 12.30
CA GLN A 73 -12.08 -14.90 12.05
C GLN A 73 -11.51 -16.30 12.26
N PHE A 74 -10.22 -16.49 11.93
CA PHE A 74 -9.57 -17.80 11.98
C PHE A 74 -8.73 -18.04 13.24
N TYR A 75 -8.28 -16.97 13.90
CA TYR A 75 -7.36 -17.07 15.03
C TYR A 75 -7.85 -16.25 16.22
N ASP A 76 -7.87 -16.87 17.39
CA ASP A 76 -8.37 -16.24 18.61
C ASP A 76 -7.39 -15.21 19.16
N GLU A 77 -6.11 -15.52 19.14
CA GLU A 77 -5.03 -14.68 19.67
C GLU A 77 -4.14 -14.20 18.54
N VAL A 78 -4.17 -12.91 18.26
CA VAL A 78 -3.36 -12.25 17.24
C VAL A 78 -2.81 -10.94 17.79
N ASP A 79 -1.50 -10.83 17.89
CA ASP A 79 -0.82 -9.60 18.29
C ASP A 79 -0.34 -8.81 17.08
N VAL A 80 0.13 -9.51 16.04
CA VAL A 80 0.70 -8.90 14.85
C VAL A 80 0.25 -9.64 13.61
N ILE A 81 -0.25 -8.89 12.64
CA ILE A 81 -0.49 -9.38 11.29
C ILE A 81 0.58 -8.78 10.38
N CYS A 82 1.31 -9.63 9.68
CA CYS A 82 2.28 -9.24 8.66
C CYS A 82 1.76 -9.67 7.30
N ASP A 83 1.14 -8.76 6.60
CA ASP A 83 0.69 -8.94 5.23
C ASP A 83 1.78 -8.50 4.25
N VAL A 84 2.27 -9.44 3.47
CA VAL A 84 3.27 -9.20 2.43
C VAL A 84 2.66 -9.52 1.08
N GLY A 85 2.23 -8.48 0.42
CA GLY A 85 1.67 -8.55 -0.93
C GLY A 85 2.74 -8.56 -2.02
N GLY A 86 2.29 -8.59 -3.25
CA GLY A 86 3.17 -8.44 -4.42
C GLY A 86 3.81 -7.05 -4.49
N GLN A 87 3.07 -6.00 -4.16
CA GLN A 87 3.52 -4.61 -4.31
C GLN A 87 3.65 -3.84 -3.00
N ASP A 88 3.03 -4.30 -1.94
CA ASP A 88 2.99 -3.57 -0.67
C ASP A 88 3.23 -4.49 0.54
N ILE A 89 3.46 -3.85 1.66
CA ILE A 89 3.65 -4.50 2.97
C ILE A 89 2.76 -3.78 3.95
N LYS A 90 1.97 -4.53 4.69
CA LYS A 90 1.14 -4.00 5.78
C LYS A 90 1.46 -4.76 7.06
N ILE A 91 1.77 -4.04 8.12
CA ILE A 91 1.94 -4.62 9.45
C ILE A 91 0.87 -3.98 10.34
N MET A 92 -0.05 -4.78 10.81
CA MET A 92 -1.07 -4.38 11.78
C MET A 92 -0.68 -4.91 13.14
N ILE A 93 -0.63 -4.03 14.13
CA ILE A 93 -0.33 -4.35 15.53
C ILE A 93 -1.63 -4.25 16.32
N LEU A 94 -2.04 -5.36 16.94
CA LEU A 94 -3.31 -5.47 17.62
C LEU A 94 -3.13 -5.38 19.14
N ASN A 95 -4.18 -4.95 19.81
CA ASN A 95 -4.34 -5.05 21.25
C ASN A 95 -5.82 -5.33 21.53
N ASN A 96 -6.11 -6.40 22.27
CA ASN A 96 -7.48 -6.83 22.54
C ASN A 96 -8.33 -6.96 21.28
N ARG A 97 -7.81 -7.61 20.24
CA ARG A 97 -8.44 -7.81 18.93
C ARG A 97 -8.77 -6.51 18.16
N GLN A 98 -8.15 -5.40 18.50
CA GLN A 98 -8.31 -4.13 17.81
C GLN A 98 -6.96 -3.64 17.30
N VAL A 99 -6.93 -3.09 16.10
CA VAL A 99 -5.72 -2.50 15.52
C VAL A 99 -5.35 -1.25 16.33
N LYS A 100 -4.20 -1.32 16.99
CA LYS A 100 -3.63 -0.24 17.79
C LYS A 100 -2.72 0.66 16.95
N ASP A 101 -1.94 0.06 16.07
CA ASP A 101 -1.00 0.76 15.18
C ASP A 101 -0.84 -0.05 13.88
N PHE A 102 -0.48 0.62 12.81
CA PHE A 102 -0.17 -0.05 11.56
C PHE A 102 0.97 0.64 10.81
N LYS A 103 1.71 -0.14 10.04
CA LYS A 103 2.72 0.35 9.10
C LYS A 103 2.33 -0.12 7.70
N LEU A 104 2.34 0.81 6.78
CA LEU A 104 2.02 0.57 5.38
C LEU A 104 3.18 1.05 4.51
N ASN A 105 3.63 0.21 3.60
CA ASN A 105 4.57 0.61 2.56
C ASN A 105 4.04 0.17 1.19
N THR A 106 3.81 1.14 0.33
CA THR A 106 3.30 0.97 -1.04
C THR A 106 4.31 1.42 -2.10
N GLN A 107 5.50 1.85 -1.70
CA GLN A 107 6.45 2.51 -2.61
C GLN A 107 7.78 1.79 -2.77
N CYS A 108 8.17 0.98 -1.79
CA CYS A 108 9.45 0.30 -1.81
C CYS A 108 9.28 -1.20 -2.07
N SER A 109 9.89 -1.70 -3.14
CA SER A 109 9.85 -3.12 -3.50
C SER A 109 10.79 -4.00 -2.68
N ALA A 110 11.66 -3.41 -1.86
CA ALA A 110 12.72 -4.16 -1.18
C ALA A 110 12.25 -5.29 -0.23
N GLY A 111 11.00 -5.23 0.23
CA GLY A 111 10.47 -6.21 1.17
C GLY A 111 9.17 -6.87 0.72
N ASN A 112 8.77 -6.73 -0.55
CA ASN A 112 7.54 -7.29 -1.09
C ASN A 112 7.81 -8.42 -2.11
N GLY A 113 6.74 -9.09 -2.53
CA GLY A 113 6.82 -10.23 -3.44
C GLY A 113 7.29 -9.90 -4.85
N TYR A 114 7.03 -8.66 -5.33
CA TYR A 114 7.46 -8.24 -6.67
C TYR A 114 8.98 -8.31 -6.84
N PHE A 115 9.74 -7.97 -5.80
CA PHE A 115 11.20 -8.05 -5.88
C PHE A 115 11.68 -9.49 -6.06
N LEU A 116 11.10 -10.46 -5.33
CA LEU A 116 11.42 -11.86 -5.49
C LEU A 116 10.97 -12.38 -6.87
N GLN A 117 9.79 -11.98 -7.32
CA GLN A 117 9.26 -12.35 -8.63
C GLN A 117 10.13 -11.82 -9.77
N SER A 118 10.49 -10.54 -9.75
CA SER A 118 11.34 -9.95 -10.81
C SER A 118 12.71 -10.62 -10.87
N THR A 119 13.32 -10.89 -9.71
CA THR A 119 14.60 -11.57 -9.65
C THR A 119 14.51 -13.01 -10.17
N SER A 120 13.44 -13.73 -9.82
CA SER A 120 13.17 -15.08 -10.33
C SER A 120 13.08 -15.07 -11.87
N GLN A 121 12.37 -14.11 -12.43
CA GLN A 121 12.25 -13.91 -13.88
C GLN A 121 13.59 -13.60 -14.54
N ASP A 122 14.44 -12.76 -13.90
CA ASP A 122 15.78 -12.43 -14.40
C ASP A 122 16.68 -13.68 -14.48
N PHE A 123 16.46 -14.67 -13.61
CA PHE A 123 17.12 -15.96 -13.67
C PHE A 123 16.41 -16.99 -14.58
N GLY A 124 15.32 -16.61 -15.22
CA GLY A 124 14.53 -17.51 -16.08
C GLY A 124 13.76 -18.58 -15.30
N ILE A 125 13.42 -18.31 -14.04
CA ILE A 125 12.74 -19.25 -13.14
C ILE A 125 11.32 -18.73 -12.90
N PRO A 126 10.28 -19.54 -13.11
CA PRO A 126 8.92 -19.20 -12.68
C PRO A 126 8.88 -18.96 -11.17
N VAL A 127 8.14 -17.94 -10.71
CA VAL A 127 8.11 -17.55 -9.29
C VAL A 127 7.59 -18.68 -8.39
N GLU A 128 6.76 -19.56 -8.91
CA GLU A 128 6.23 -20.74 -8.22
C GLU A 128 7.36 -21.74 -7.86
N ASN A 129 8.42 -21.75 -8.63
CA ASN A 129 9.59 -22.62 -8.42
C ASN A 129 10.67 -21.95 -7.55
N TYR A 130 10.48 -20.69 -7.14
CA TYR A 130 11.46 -19.94 -6.37
C TYR A 130 11.94 -20.70 -5.12
N ALA A 131 11.01 -21.19 -4.33
CA ALA A 131 11.33 -21.88 -3.07
C ALA A 131 12.09 -23.17 -3.32
N THR A 132 11.74 -23.94 -4.36
CA THR A 132 12.42 -25.19 -4.73
C THR A 132 13.88 -24.90 -5.09
N GLU A 133 14.13 -23.89 -5.90
CA GLU A 133 15.50 -23.49 -6.27
C GLU A 133 16.28 -23.00 -5.03
N ALA A 134 15.69 -22.10 -4.24
CA ALA A 134 16.35 -21.54 -3.06
C ALA A 134 16.70 -22.62 -2.00
N PHE A 135 15.84 -23.63 -1.82
CA PHE A 135 16.11 -24.76 -0.92
C PHE A 135 17.14 -25.74 -1.45
N GLY A 136 17.45 -25.71 -2.75
CA GLY A 136 18.56 -26.46 -3.35
C GLY A 136 19.94 -25.89 -3.04
N ALA A 137 20.03 -24.71 -2.42
CA ALA A 137 21.28 -24.06 -2.09
C ALA A 137 22.01 -24.74 -0.92
N GLU A 138 23.31 -25.02 -1.07
CA GLU A 138 24.18 -25.54 0.01
C GLU A 138 24.65 -24.40 0.92
N SER A 139 24.77 -23.21 0.39
CA SER A 139 25.20 -21.97 1.07
C SER A 139 24.47 -20.77 0.46
N MET A 140 24.60 -19.60 1.07
CA MET A 140 23.99 -18.38 0.53
C MET A 140 24.85 -17.16 0.84
N PRO A 141 24.94 -16.18 -0.08
CA PRO A 141 25.60 -14.90 0.20
C PRO A 141 24.78 -14.07 1.20
N ASP A 142 25.46 -13.31 2.04
CA ASP A 142 24.81 -12.39 2.99
C ASP A 142 24.54 -11.04 2.31
N PHE A 143 23.31 -10.82 1.94
CA PHE A 143 22.84 -9.54 1.37
C PHE A 143 22.70 -8.48 2.45
N GLY A 144 23.19 -7.28 2.19
CA GLY A 144 22.83 -6.10 2.95
C GLY A 144 21.34 -5.77 2.79
N TYR A 145 20.64 -5.47 3.90
CA TYR A 145 19.26 -5.00 3.80
C TYR A 145 19.20 -3.53 3.40
N GLY A 146 18.20 -3.16 2.59
CA GLY A 146 18.04 -1.80 2.10
C GLY A 146 17.29 -1.71 0.77
N CYS A 147 17.64 -0.72 -0.04
CA CYS A 147 16.98 -0.45 -1.31
C CYS A 147 17.19 -1.60 -2.32
N ALA A 148 16.12 -2.02 -3.00
CA ALA A 148 16.16 -3.07 -4.02
C ALA A 148 17.15 -2.79 -5.16
N VAL A 149 17.34 -1.51 -5.52
CA VAL A 149 18.32 -1.12 -6.56
C VAL A 149 19.75 -1.49 -6.17
N PHE A 150 20.12 -1.35 -4.91
CA PHE A 150 21.44 -1.77 -4.43
C PHE A 150 21.54 -3.30 -4.39
N MET A 151 20.49 -3.99 -3.98
CA MET A 151 20.47 -5.45 -4.02
C MET A 151 20.62 -6.01 -5.44
N GLN A 152 20.13 -5.33 -6.47
CA GLN A 152 20.41 -5.69 -7.86
C GLN A 152 21.91 -5.61 -8.19
N SER A 153 22.60 -4.60 -7.67
CA SER A 153 24.06 -4.52 -7.81
C SER A 153 24.78 -5.63 -7.07
N ASP A 154 24.31 -5.97 -5.86
CA ASP A 154 24.86 -7.08 -5.07
C ASP A 154 24.68 -8.42 -5.80
N ILE A 155 23.54 -8.65 -6.46
CA ILE A 155 23.30 -9.85 -7.28
C ILE A 155 24.39 -9.99 -8.34
N VAL A 156 24.66 -8.90 -9.09
CA VAL A 156 25.70 -8.92 -10.14
C VAL A 156 27.08 -9.21 -9.55
N ASP A 157 27.40 -8.64 -8.40
CA ASP A 157 28.69 -8.86 -7.75
C ASP A 157 28.81 -10.29 -7.22
N PHE A 158 27.77 -10.87 -6.64
CA PHE A 158 27.76 -12.28 -6.22
C PHE A 158 27.88 -13.23 -7.42
N GLN A 159 27.23 -12.95 -8.54
CA GLN A 159 27.42 -13.71 -9.78
C GLN A 159 28.88 -13.70 -10.25
N ARG A 160 29.56 -12.53 -10.19
CA ARG A 160 30.99 -12.40 -10.52
C ARG A 160 31.91 -13.17 -9.56
N GLN A 161 31.49 -13.31 -8.29
CA GLN A 161 32.19 -14.10 -7.28
C GLN A 161 31.99 -15.62 -7.47
N GLY A 162 31.09 -16.01 -8.38
CA GLY A 162 30.86 -17.43 -8.70
C GLY A 162 29.71 -18.07 -7.90
N TRP A 163 28.89 -17.25 -7.17
CA TRP A 163 27.71 -17.76 -6.52
C TRP A 163 26.68 -18.25 -7.55
N LYS A 164 26.06 -19.37 -7.27
CA LYS A 164 25.05 -19.95 -8.15
C LYS A 164 23.70 -19.26 -7.95
N LYS A 165 22.79 -19.39 -8.94
CA LYS A 165 21.47 -18.77 -8.90
C LYS A 165 20.66 -19.19 -7.66
N GLU A 166 20.65 -20.50 -7.33
CA GLU A 166 19.96 -21.04 -6.16
C GLU A 166 20.47 -20.44 -4.85
N GLU A 167 21.80 -20.24 -4.74
CA GLU A 167 22.43 -19.63 -3.58
C GLU A 167 22.09 -18.14 -3.44
N ILE A 168 22.06 -17.42 -4.56
CA ILE A 168 21.65 -16.01 -4.61
C ILE A 168 20.17 -15.88 -4.23
N MET A 169 19.30 -16.76 -4.77
CA MET A 169 17.87 -16.75 -4.42
C MET A 169 17.63 -17.06 -2.94
N ALA A 170 18.38 -17.99 -2.36
CA ALA A 170 18.35 -18.25 -0.92
C ALA A 170 18.75 -17.01 -0.09
N GLY A 171 19.82 -16.32 -0.50
CA GLY A 171 20.27 -15.07 0.14
C GLY A 171 19.24 -13.95 0.06
N LEU A 172 18.56 -13.81 -1.08
CA LEU A 172 17.49 -12.83 -1.26
C LEU A 172 16.25 -13.14 -0.41
N ALA A 173 15.87 -14.42 -0.29
CA ALA A 173 14.82 -14.82 0.64
C ALA A 173 15.23 -14.51 2.10
N ASN A 174 16.50 -14.74 2.47
CA ASN A 174 17.00 -14.49 3.82
C ASN A 174 17.07 -13.01 4.19
N VAL A 175 17.26 -12.11 3.23
CA VAL A 175 17.25 -10.66 3.50
C VAL A 175 15.86 -10.06 3.56
N LEU A 176 14.85 -10.72 2.98
CA LEU A 176 13.47 -10.23 2.93
C LEU A 176 12.93 -9.78 4.28
N PRO A 177 12.96 -10.58 5.37
CA PRO A 177 12.44 -10.14 6.66
C PRO A 177 13.25 -8.99 7.28
N LYS A 178 14.55 -8.88 7.01
CA LYS A 178 15.33 -7.70 7.42
C LYS A 178 14.79 -6.44 6.74
N ASN A 179 14.44 -6.53 5.46
CA ASN A 179 13.83 -5.44 4.73
C ASN A 179 12.43 -5.10 5.26
N ILE A 180 11.58 -6.09 5.49
CA ILE A 180 10.23 -5.88 6.05
C ILE A 180 10.32 -5.17 7.38
N TRP A 181 11.06 -5.71 8.34
CA TRP A 181 11.01 -5.29 9.72
C TRP A 181 11.95 -4.12 10.05
N LEU A 182 13.18 -4.13 9.53
CA LEU A 182 14.20 -3.14 9.90
C LEU A 182 14.22 -1.94 8.97
N TYR A 183 14.13 -2.18 7.66
CA TYR A 183 14.26 -1.10 6.68
C TYR A 183 12.94 -0.39 6.41
N VAL A 184 11.90 -1.15 6.07
CA VAL A 184 10.60 -0.59 5.65
C VAL A 184 9.77 -0.19 6.85
N SER A 185 9.56 -1.09 7.79
CA SER A 185 8.65 -0.86 8.93
C SER A 185 9.34 -0.20 10.11
N GLN A 186 10.68 -0.24 10.15
CA GLN A 186 11.52 0.33 11.20
C GLN A 186 11.16 -0.19 12.62
N ILE A 187 10.84 -1.47 12.71
CA ILE A 187 10.48 -2.16 13.95
C ILE A 187 11.59 -3.15 14.33
N PRO A 188 12.61 -2.75 15.09
CA PRO A 188 13.72 -3.64 15.44
C PRO A 188 13.38 -4.61 16.58
N ASN A 189 12.40 -4.30 17.43
CA ASN A 189 12.09 -5.03 18.66
C ASN A 189 10.75 -5.75 18.57
N LEU A 190 10.68 -6.83 17.76
CA LEU A 190 9.43 -7.55 17.51
C LEU A 190 8.82 -8.14 18.79
N SER A 191 9.62 -8.62 19.72
CA SER A 191 9.11 -9.21 20.97
C SER A 191 8.40 -8.22 21.91
N LYS A 192 8.40 -6.91 21.60
CA LYS A 192 7.57 -5.93 22.32
C LYS A 192 6.19 -5.78 21.73
N LEU A 193 5.94 -6.35 20.55
CA LEU A 193 4.66 -6.28 19.86
C LEU A 193 3.67 -7.34 20.35
N GLY A 194 4.17 -8.42 20.98
CA GLY A 194 3.43 -9.60 21.39
C GLY A 194 4.10 -10.87 20.92
N THR A 195 3.44 -12.01 21.09
CA THR A 195 3.98 -13.33 20.75
C THR A 195 3.30 -14.01 19.57
N ASN A 196 2.08 -13.60 19.22
CA ASN A 196 1.25 -14.25 18.19
C ASN A 196 1.32 -13.48 16.87
N PHE A 197 2.03 -14.04 15.90
CA PHE A 197 2.25 -13.46 14.58
C PHE A 197 1.46 -14.24 13.53
N VAL A 198 0.65 -13.56 12.73
CA VAL A 198 -0.03 -14.12 11.56
C VAL A 198 0.59 -13.56 10.29
N LEU A 199 1.13 -14.44 9.45
CA LEU A 199 1.71 -14.09 8.15
C LEU A 199 0.64 -14.25 7.07
N GLN A 200 0.38 -13.20 6.32
CA GLN A 200 -0.61 -13.11 5.23
C GLN A 200 -0.01 -12.52 3.96
N GLY A 201 -0.80 -12.49 2.91
CA GLY A 201 -0.43 -11.95 1.61
C GLY A 201 0.11 -13.01 0.64
N GLY A 202 0.01 -12.73 -0.65
CA GLY A 202 0.39 -13.68 -1.70
C GLY A 202 1.85 -14.12 -1.68
N THR A 203 2.75 -13.33 -1.09
CA THR A 203 4.16 -13.69 -0.93
C THR A 203 4.35 -14.91 -0.02
N GLN A 204 3.39 -15.22 0.84
CA GLN A 204 3.44 -16.39 1.73
C GLN A 204 3.23 -17.73 0.99
N HIS A 205 2.86 -17.72 -0.29
CA HIS A 205 2.93 -18.92 -1.14
C HIS A 205 4.37 -19.35 -1.43
N ASN A 206 5.34 -18.45 -1.25
CA ASN A 206 6.77 -18.75 -1.38
C ASN A 206 7.34 -19.24 -0.05
N MET A 207 7.54 -20.56 0.08
CA MET A 207 8.02 -21.19 1.30
C MET A 207 9.43 -20.74 1.71
N ALA A 208 10.27 -20.29 0.80
CA ALA A 208 11.57 -19.72 1.16
C ALA A 208 11.41 -18.37 1.86
N ALA A 209 10.45 -17.55 1.41
CA ALA A 209 10.08 -16.30 2.08
C ALA A 209 9.47 -16.54 3.45
N VAL A 210 8.59 -17.55 3.58
CA VAL A 210 8.00 -17.96 4.87
C VAL A 210 9.08 -18.40 5.83
N LYS A 211 9.93 -19.35 5.42
CA LYS A 211 11.03 -19.87 6.25
C LYS A 211 11.90 -18.74 6.80
N SER A 212 12.30 -17.83 5.94
CA SER A 212 13.14 -16.70 6.32
C SER A 212 12.46 -15.75 7.31
N GLN A 213 11.16 -15.49 7.14
CA GLN A 213 10.38 -14.68 8.08
C GLN A 213 10.26 -15.36 9.44
N VAL A 214 9.98 -16.67 9.46
CA VAL A 214 9.90 -17.46 10.70
C VAL A 214 11.24 -17.41 11.43
N ASP A 215 12.36 -17.76 10.76
CA ASP A 215 13.70 -17.74 11.36
C ASP A 215 14.07 -16.36 11.91
N PHE A 216 13.71 -15.31 11.19
CA PHE A 216 13.98 -13.95 11.62
C PHE A 216 13.18 -13.57 12.86
N ILE A 217 11.86 -13.83 12.87
CA ILE A 217 11.01 -13.54 14.02
C ILE A 217 11.48 -14.32 15.24
N GLU A 218 11.69 -15.65 15.14
CA GLU A 218 12.21 -16.49 16.22
C GLU A 218 13.54 -15.98 16.77
N SER A 219 14.43 -15.50 15.88
CA SER A 219 15.72 -14.94 16.29
C SER A 219 15.59 -13.76 17.25
N ARG A 220 14.46 -13.01 17.19
CA ARG A 220 14.19 -11.85 18.06
C ARG A 220 13.69 -12.23 19.44
N PHE A 221 13.33 -13.49 19.62
CA PHE A 221 12.93 -14.07 20.91
C PHE A 221 14.03 -14.89 21.58
N ARG A 222 15.17 -15.11 20.94
CA ARG A 222 16.28 -15.83 21.55
C ARG A 222 16.73 -15.20 22.86
N GLY A 223 16.81 -16.00 23.92
CA GLY A 223 17.18 -15.55 25.26
C GLY A 223 16.10 -14.80 26.02
N LYS A 224 14.86 -14.79 25.53
CA LYS A 224 13.69 -14.26 26.21
C LYS A 224 12.91 -15.37 26.91
N ALA A 225 12.07 -15.00 27.86
CA ALA A 225 11.19 -15.96 28.56
C ALA A 225 10.05 -16.48 27.68
N GLU A 226 9.62 -15.66 26.73
CA GLU A 226 8.52 -15.96 25.80
C GLU A 226 9.08 -16.42 24.45
N THR A 227 8.32 -17.26 23.76
CA THR A 227 8.59 -17.73 22.40
C THR A 227 7.55 -17.16 21.45
N ALA A 228 7.93 -16.92 20.22
CA ALA A 228 6.99 -16.51 19.19
C ALA A 228 6.13 -17.70 18.74
N ASN A 229 4.83 -17.47 18.62
CA ASN A 229 3.88 -18.32 17.93
C ASN A 229 3.63 -17.69 16.55
N ILE A 230 4.10 -18.35 15.49
CA ILE A 230 4.06 -17.80 14.13
C ILE A 230 3.19 -18.70 13.28
N ILE A 231 2.12 -18.13 12.76
CA ILE A 231 1.13 -18.83 11.95
C ILE A 231 1.14 -18.25 10.55
N VAL A 232 1.25 -19.08 9.54
CA VAL A 232 0.93 -18.70 8.17
C VAL A 232 -0.56 -18.91 8.01
N HIS A 233 -1.28 -17.85 7.61
CA HIS A 233 -2.72 -17.93 7.41
C HIS A 233 -3.04 -19.00 6.37
N GLU A 234 -3.99 -19.90 6.67
CA GLU A 234 -4.34 -21.02 5.76
C GLU A 234 -4.87 -20.57 4.40
N HIS A 235 -5.37 -19.33 4.34
CA HIS A 235 -5.79 -18.62 3.13
C HIS A 235 -4.97 -17.35 2.94
N CYS A 236 -3.64 -17.46 2.99
CA CYS A 236 -2.75 -16.30 3.01
C CYS A 236 -2.95 -15.37 1.80
N GLY A 237 -3.16 -15.91 0.60
CA GLY A 237 -3.36 -15.14 -0.62
C GLY A 237 -4.76 -14.53 -0.74
N GLU A 238 -5.76 -15.17 -0.14
CA GLU A 238 -7.17 -14.80 -0.23
C GLU A 238 -7.67 -14.04 1.01
N SER A 239 -6.82 -13.79 2.01
CA SER A 239 -7.20 -13.20 3.30
C SER A 239 -7.93 -11.85 3.15
N GLY A 240 -7.51 -11.01 2.23
CA GLY A 240 -8.22 -9.77 1.92
C GLY A 240 -9.64 -10.00 1.40
N ALA A 241 -9.80 -10.90 0.44
CA ALA A 241 -11.12 -11.25 -0.13
C ALA A 241 -12.06 -11.85 0.92
N ILE A 242 -11.53 -12.70 1.81
CA ILE A 242 -12.29 -13.28 2.92
C ILE A 242 -12.80 -12.18 3.85
N GLY A 243 -11.95 -11.21 4.22
CA GLY A 243 -12.36 -10.08 5.05
C GLY A 243 -13.44 -9.22 4.40
N ALA A 244 -13.34 -8.99 3.10
CA ALA A 244 -14.38 -8.29 2.36
C ALA A 244 -15.70 -9.09 2.31
N GLY A 245 -15.61 -10.41 2.14
CA GLY A 245 -16.77 -11.30 2.21
C GLY A 245 -17.44 -11.35 3.58
N ILE A 246 -16.69 -11.27 4.67
CA ILE A 246 -17.22 -11.17 6.03
C ILE A 246 -18.10 -9.92 6.17
N GLU A 247 -17.68 -8.79 5.61
CA GLU A 247 -18.50 -7.57 5.65
C GLU A 247 -19.76 -7.70 4.80
N ALA A 248 -19.68 -8.31 3.63
CA ALA A 248 -20.86 -8.58 2.82
C ALA A 248 -21.86 -9.49 3.55
N ILE A 249 -21.39 -10.51 4.30
CA ILE A 249 -22.21 -11.36 5.16
C ILE A 249 -22.91 -10.53 6.25
N ARG A 250 -22.17 -9.64 6.93
CA ARG A 250 -22.77 -8.76 7.97
C ARG A 250 -23.89 -7.90 7.41
N LEU A 251 -23.69 -7.37 6.20
CA LEU A 251 -24.73 -6.56 5.53
C LEU A 251 -25.98 -7.39 5.24
N TRP A 252 -25.80 -8.58 4.70
CA TRP A 252 -26.89 -9.50 4.40
C TRP A 252 -27.63 -9.94 5.67
N GLU A 253 -26.93 -10.30 6.75
CA GLU A 253 -27.51 -10.66 8.05
C GLU A 253 -28.33 -9.49 8.66
N ASN A 254 -27.95 -8.24 8.36
CA ASN A 254 -28.71 -7.06 8.75
C ASN A 254 -29.89 -6.74 7.80
N GLY A 255 -30.23 -7.66 6.89
CA GLY A 255 -31.39 -7.57 6.00
C GLY A 255 -31.17 -6.72 4.75
N ARG A 256 -29.93 -6.43 4.38
CA ARG A 256 -29.62 -5.73 3.15
C ARG A 256 -29.65 -6.71 1.97
N GLU A 257 -30.46 -6.41 0.98
CA GLU A 257 -30.46 -7.14 -0.29
C GLU A 257 -29.22 -6.77 -1.10
N THR A 258 -28.65 -7.77 -1.82
CA THR A 258 -27.48 -7.55 -2.64
C THR A 258 -27.77 -6.64 -3.84
N THR A 259 -26.84 -5.76 -4.14
CA THR A 259 -26.84 -4.91 -5.35
C THR A 259 -25.98 -5.50 -6.46
N PHE A 260 -25.45 -6.69 -6.27
CA PHE A 260 -24.61 -7.37 -7.26
C PHE A 260 -25.37 -7.63 -8.57
N ILE A 261 -24.77 -7.26 -9.70
CA ILE A 261 -25.39 -7.33 -11.03
C ILE A 261 -25.62 -8.75 -11.54
N GLY A 262 -25.11 -9.77 -10.84
CA GLY A 262 -25.18 -11.18 -11.24
C GLY A 262 -23.99 -11.65 -12.08
N LEU A 263 -23.77 -12.96 -12.10
CA LEU A 263 -22.62 -13.59 -12.76
C LEU A 263 -22.64 -13.38 -14.28
N GLU A 264 -23.79 -13.55 -14.92
CA GLU A 264 -23.88 -13.43 -16.38
C GLU A 264 -23.65 -11.98 -16.83
N SER A 265 -24.31 -11.00 -16.15
CA SER A 265 -24.09 -9.58 -16.44
C SER A 265 -22.64 -9.15 -16.19
N SER A 266 -21.99 -9.74 -15.19
CA SER A 266 -20.57 -9.48 -14.92
C SER A 266 -19.66 -9.89 -16.08
N LYS A 267 -19.96 -10.98 -16.76
CA LYS A 267 -19.19 -11.48 -17.92
C LYS A 267 -19.41 -10.62 -19.17
N GLU A 268 -20.53 -9.92 -19.25
CA GLU A 268 -20.89 -9.05 -20.38
C GLU A 268 -20.45 -7.59 -20.24
N ILE A 269 -19.74 -7.25 -19.15
CA ILE A 269 -19.26 -5.89 -18.91
C ILE A 269 -18.36 -5.44 -20.07
N ALA A 270 -18.86 -4.48 -20.84
CA ALA A 270 -18.07 -3.85 -21.90
C ALA A 270 -17.21 -2.74 -21.31
N TYR A 271 -15.91 -2.89 -21.42
CA TYR A 271 -14.97 -1.86 -20.96
C TYR A 271 -13.83 -1.67 -21.97
N GLN A 272 -13.23 -0.48 -21.92
CA GLN A 272 -12.02 -0.15 -22.68
C GLN A 272 -10.98 0.44 -21.73
N SER A 273 -9.79 -0.14 -21.69
CA SER A 273 -8.68 0.37 -20.91
C SER A 273 -7.69 1.12 -21.82
N THR A 274 -7.34 2.34 -21.46
CA THR A 274 -6.40 3.18 -22.21
C THR A 274 -5.32 3.72 -21.30
N THR A 275 -4.05 3.42 -21.64
CA THR A 275 -2.87 3.97 -20.96
C THR A 275 -1.92 4.51 -22.03
N SER A 276 -1.77 5.84 -22.11
CA SER A 276 -0.97 6.51 -23.10
C SER A 276 -0.43 7.85 -22.59
N GLU A 277 0.36 8.55 -23.38
CA GLU A 277 0.78 9.92 -23.03
C GLU A 277 -0.41 10.88 -22.87
N ASP A 278 -1.53 10.64 -23.56
CA ASP A 278 -2.73 11.45 -23.45
C ASP A 278 -3.49 11.24 -22.13
N THR A 279 -3.28 10.11 -21.45
CA THR A 279 -3.84 9.86 -20.12
C THR A 279 -2.98 10.42 -19.00
N ARG A 280 -1.81 11.01 -19.28
CA ARG A 280 -0.88 11.53 -18.28
C ARG A 280 -1.46 12.71 -17.51
N CYS A 281 -1.31 12.66 -16.19
CA CYS A 281 -1.69 13.74 -15.30
C CYS A 281 -0.66 14.88 -15.34
N TYR A 282 -1.10 16.12 -15.57
CA TYR A 282 -0.24 17.30 -15.61
C TYR A 282 -0.52 18.29 -14.46
N PHE A 283 -1.23 17.89 -13.42
CA PHE A 283 -1.56 18.78 -12.30
C PHE A 283 -0.37 19.08 -11.37
N CYS A 284 0.70 18.32 -11.45
CA CYS A 284 1.94 18.57 -10.69
C CYS A 284 3.18 18.10 -11.45
N LYS A 285 4.35 18.29 -10.84
CA LYS A 285 5.65 17.96 -11.45
C LYS A 285 5.87 16.45 -11.69
N ASN A 286 5.14 15.59 -10.98
CA ASN A 286 5.29 14.14 -11.10
C ASN A 286 4.81 13.60 -12.44
N LYS A 287 3.84 14.28 -13.08
CA LYS A 287 3.31 13.89 -14.39
C LYS A 287 2.99 12.40 -14.48
N CYS A 288 2.29 11.86 -13.47
CA CYS A 288 1.99 10.44 -13.38
C CYS A 288 1.23 9.94 -14.60
N LEU A 289 1.62 8.79 -15.11
CA LEU A 289 0.84 8.06 -16.09
C LEU A 289 -0.39 7.48 -15.38
N ARG A 290 -1.55 7.53 -16.04
CA ARG A 290 -2.83 7.03 -15.52
C ARG A 290 -3.42 6.06 -16.50
N THR A 291 -4.25 5.16 -15.99
CA THR A 291 -5.07 4.27 -16.82
C THR A 291 -6.50 4.77 -16.78
N PHE A 292 -7.09 5.04 -17.92
CA PHE A 292 -8.51 5.32 -18.07
C PHE A 292 -9.22 4.02 -18.38
N ILE A 293 -10.24 3.72 -17.60
CA ILE A 293 -11.11 2.55 -17.79
C ILE A 293 -12.50 3.10 -18.09
N ASP A 294 -12.91 3.01 -19.33
CA ASP A 294 -14.24 3.42 -19.80
C ASP A 294 -15.14 2.22 -19.78
N VAL A 295 -16.22 2.27 -19.00
CA VAL A 295 -17.14 1.16 -18.76
C VAL A 295 -18.55 1.58 -19.12
N LYS A 296 -19.29 0.74 -19.84
CA LYS A 296 -20.75 0.88 -20.01
C LYS A 296 -21.43 0.21 -18.84
N ILE A 297 -22.04 0.99 -17.98
CA ILE A 297 -22.75 0.54 -16.78
C ILE A 297 -24.24 0.77 -17.00
N ASP A 298 -25.00 -0.30 -17.09
CA ASP A 298 -26.45 -0.26 -17.36
C ASP A 298 -27.30 -0.22 -16.08
N HIS A 299 -26.68 -0.23 -14.90
CA HIS A 299 -27.36 -0.15 -13.62
C HIS A 299 -27.07 1.18 -12.91
N PRO A 300 -28.00 1.70 -12.08
CA PRO A 300 -27.77 2.91 -11.30
C PRO A 300 -26.66 2.67 -10.29
N ILE A 301 -25.68 3.58 -10.28
CA ILE A 301 -24.67 3.62 -9.22
C ILE A 301 -25.28 4.45 -8.10
N GLU A 302 -25.59 3.80 -6.99
CA GLU A 302 -26.03 4.52 -5.79
C GLU A 302 -24.84 5.28 -5.20
N ASP A 303 -25.05 6.55 -4.85
CA ASP A 303 -24.10 7.31 -4.03
C ASP A 303 -24.06 6.66 -2.63
N LYS A 304 -23.07 5.79 -2.41
CA LYS A 304 -22.91 5.05 -1.15
C LYS A 304 -22.29 5.91 -0.03
N ASP A 305 -22.30 7.23 -0.18
CA ASP A 305 -21.52 8.20 0.61
C ASP A 305 -21.99 8.39 2.08
N GLU A 306 -23.08 7.80 2.55
CA GLU A 306 -23.62 8.22 3.86
C GLU A 306 -23.63 7.20 4.99
N GLN A 307 -23.29 5.94 4.83
CA GLN A 307 -23.58 4.94 5.89
C GLN A 307 -22.43 4.12 6.46
N PHE A 308 -21.20 4.21 6.02
CA PHE A 308 -20.10 3.46 6.61
C PHE A 308 -19.05 4.32 7.33
N THR A 309 -19.42 4.79 8.53
CA THR A 309 -18.41 5.19 9.53
C THR A 309 -17.99 3.96 10.33
N TYR A 310 -16.99 3.25 9.85
CA TYR A 310 -16.26 2.32 10.71
C TYR A 310 -15.56 3.16 11.79
N LYS A 311 -15.99 2.99 13.05
CA LYS A 311 -15.36 3.64 14.21
C LYS A 311 -14.03 2.97 14.56
N MET A 312 -13.09 2.99 13.63
CA MET A 312 -11.68 2.73 13.90
C MET A 312 -10.91 4.00 13.55
N GLY A 313 -10.21 4.50 14.55
CA GLY A 313 -9.39 5.70 14.60
C GLY A 313 -9.03 6.36 13.26
N ALA A 314 -9.72 7.46 12.97
CA ALA A 314 -9.25 8.62 12.22
C ALA A 314 -8.67 8.43 10.81
N GLN A 315 -9.28 7.60 9.96
CA GLN A 315 -9.22 7.83 8.50
C GLN A 315 -10.54 7.36 7.90
N GLU A 316 -11.39 8.34 7.55
CA GLU A 316 -12.57 8.05 6.74
C GLU A 316 -12.14 7.41 5.42
N PRO A 317 -12.85 6.36 4.93
CA PRO A 317 -12.63 5.86 3.58
C PRO A 317 -12.79 7.02 2.60
N ARG A 318 -11.84 7.17 1.71
CA ARG A 318 -11.86 8.23 0.69
C ARG A 318 -12.92 7.85 -0.34
N PRO A 319 -13.96 8.64 -0.56
CA PRO A 319 -14.94 8.35 -1.58
C PRO A 319 -14.27 8.36 -2.95
N VAL A 320 -14.43 7.29 -3.71
CA VAL A 320 -14.19 7.32 -5.15
C VAL A 320 -15.35 8.08 -5.75
N ARG A 321 -15.10 9.27 -6.27
CA ARG A 321 -16.13 10.04 -6.95
C ARG A 321 -16.14 9.66 -8.42
N PHE A 322 -17.24 9.10 -8.87
CA PHE A 322 -17.55 9.12 -10.29
C PHE A 322 -17.66 10.54 -10.76
N TYR A 323 -16.93 10.81 -11.81
CA TYR A 323 -16.98 12.10 -12.44
C TYR A 323 -18.26 12.22 -13.27
N SER A 324 -19.32 12.84 -12.70
CA SER A 324 -20.45 13.29 -13.49
C SER A 324 -20.20 14.74 -13.94
N ARG A 325 -20.13 14.99 -15.25
CA ARG A 325 -20.09 16.35 -15.79
C ARG A 325 -21.30 17.13 -15.28
N SER A 326 -21.07 18.19 -14.48
CA SER A 326 -22.14 19.15 -14.21
C SER A 326 -22.45 19.91 -15.50
N LYS A 327 -23.73 20.01 -15.84
CA LYS A 327 -24.26 20.53 -17.13
C LYS A 327 -23.98 22.02 -17.41
N GLU A 328 -23.26 22.75 -16.55
CA GLU A 328 -23.18 24.22 -16.63
C GLU A 328 -21.76 24.83 -16.78
N LYS A 329 -20.72 24.03 -16.95
CA LYS A 329 -19.37 24.58 -17.17
C LYS A 329 -18.91 24.35 -18.61
N LYS A 330 -18.12 25.31 -19.16
CA LYS A 330 -17.49 25.21 -20.47
C LYS A 330 -17.01 23.78 -20.71
N GLU A 331 -17.43 23.20 -21.82
CA GLU A 331 -17.10 21.83 -22.20
C GLU A 331 -15.58 21.64 -22.15
N PHE A 332 -15.15 20.84 -21.17
CA PHE A 332 -13.79 20.31 -21.15
C PHE A 332 -13.74 19.15 -22.15
N GLU A 333 -12.88 19.26 -23.14
CA GLU A 333 -12.67 18.23 -24.11
C GLU A 333 -11.51 17.34 -23.64
N SER A 334 -11.82 16.09 -23.28
CA SER A 334 -10.79 15.12 -22.94
C SER A 334 -9.93 14.77 -24.17
N LYS A 335 -8.64 14.61 -23.98
CA LYS A 335 -7.74 14.15 -25.05
C LYS A 335 -8.05 12.73 -25.49
N VAL A 336 -8.59 11.91 -24.59
CA VAL A 336 -9.07 10.56 -24.89
C VAL A 336 -10.61 10.64 -24.97
N PRO A 337 -11.20 10.46 -26.16
CA PRO A 337 -12.65 10.53 -26.32
C PRO A 337 -13.35 9.49 -25.43
N LEU A 338 -14.47 9.88 -24.81
CA LEU A 338 -15.33 8.99 -24.07
C LEU A 338 -16.55 8.62 -24.94
N GLU A 339 -16.82 7.34 -25.10
CA GLU A 339 -18.01 6.87 -25.82
C GLU A 339 -19.30 7.34 -25.14
N ALA A 340 -20.33 7.58 -25.94
CA ALA A 340 -21.64 7.98 -25.42
C ALA A 340 -22.21 6.87 -24.52
N GLY A 341 -22.62 7.26 -23.30
CA GLY A 341 -23.17 6.33 -22.31
C GLY A 341 -22.13 5.57 -21.50
N ALA A 342 -20.82 5.69 -21.79
CA ALA A 342 -19.78 5.13 -20.96
C ALA A 342 -19.44 6.06 -19.79
N LYS A 343 -18.99 5.48 -18.69
CA LYS A 343 -18.41 6.16 -17.53
C LYS A 343 -16.92 5.91 -17.49
N ARG A 344 -16.14 6.96 -17.21
CA ARG A 344 -14.68 6.87 -17.09
C ARG A 344 -14.27 6.76 -15.65
N LEU A 345 -13.53 5.70 -15.36
CA LEU A 345 -12.78 5.51 -14.13
C LEU A 345 -11.32 5.84 -14.41
N ILE A 346 -10.69 6.61 -13.54
CA ILE A 346 -9.29 6.98 -13.68
C ILE A 346 -8.50 6.30 -12.57
N VAL A 347 -7.65 5.37 -12.95
CA VAL A 347 -6.75 4.67 -12.06
C VAL A 347 -5.36 5.32 -12.14
N GLY A 348 -4.81 5.68 -11.01
CA GLY A 348 -3.49 6.30 -10.91
C GLY A 348 -2.89 6.12 -9.52
N ASN A 349 -1.68 6.64 -9.31
CA ASN A 349 -1.02 6.60 -8.03
C ASN A 349 -1.87 7.33 -6.99
N SER A 350 -2.25 6.72 -5.91
CA SER A 350 -2.96 7.18 -4.70
C SER A 350 -3.13 8.70 -4.49
N CYS A 351 -3.44 9.45 -5.54
CA CYS A 351 -3.55 10.90 -5.56
C CYS A 351 -4.94 11.32 -6.04
N GLU A 352 -5.79 11.78 -5.12
CA GLU A 352 -7.16 12.22 -5.44
C GLU A 352 -7.22 13.27 -6.56
N LYS A 353 -6.23 14.17 -6.64
CA LYS A 353 -6.14 15.16 -7.73
C LYS A 353 -5.93 14.52 -9.10
N GLY A 354 -5.38 13.33 -9.15
CA GLY A 354 -5.16 12.58 -10.39
C GLY A 354 -6.38 11.81 -10.89
N LEU A 355 -7.46 11.74 -10.12
CA LEU A 355 -8.68 11.01 -10.47
C LEU A 355 -9.64 11.80 -11.36
N VAL A 356 -9.25 13.00 -11.78
CA VAL A 356 -10.05 13.87 -12.65
C VAL A 356 -9.19 14.37 -13.82
N GLU A 357 -9.85 14.79 -14.90
CA GLU A 357 -9.18 15.36 -16.08
C GLU A 357 -9.23 16.89 -16.07
N ASP A 358 -10.34 17.48 -15.60
CA ASP A 358 -10.53 18.93 -15.59
C ASP A 358 -9.78 19.60 -14.43
N VAL A 359 -9.07 20.66 -14.76
CA VAL A 359 -8.35 21.51 -13.79
C VAL A 359 -9.28 22.13 -12.73
N ASN A 360 -10.52 22.46 -13.09
CA ASN A 360 -11.46 23.04 -12.14
C ASN A 360 -11.90 22.02 -11.10
N ASP A 361 -12.13 20.79 -11.52
CA ASP A 361 -12.49 19.71 -10.59
C ASP A 361 -11.31 19.34 -9.69
N MET A 362 -10.09 19.34 -10.23
CA MET A 362 -8.88 19.19 -9.42
C MET A 362 -8.78 20.31 -8.35
N ARG A 363 -9.17 21.55 -8.70
CA ARG A 363 -9.16 22.67 -7.74
C ARG A 363 -10.20 22.50 -6.65
N GLU A 364 -11.39 22.01 -6.99
CA GLU A 364 -12.42 21.70 -5.99
C GLU A 364 -11.99 20.58 -5.04
N ILE A 365 -11.41 19.50 -5.57
CA ILE A 365 -10.82 18.42 -4.76
C ILE A 365 -9.74 18.98 -3.84
N LYS A 366 -8.84 19.80 -4.38
CA LYS A 366 -7.78 20.43 -3.59
C LYS A 366 -8.35 21.29 -2.46
N LYS A 367 -9.36 22.11 -2.75
CA LYS A 367 -10.02 22.95 -1.75
C LYS A 367 -10.68 22.11 -0.64
N GLY A 368 -11.31 20.97 -1.01
CA GLY A 368 -11.86 20.04 -0.02
C GLY A 368 -10.77 19.40 0.85
N LEU A 369 -9.63 19.01 0.27
CA LEU A 369 -8.49 18.48 1.00
C LEU A 369 -7.87 19.52 1.95
N ASP A 370 -7.67 20.75 1.46
CA ASP A 370 -7.12 21.84 2.27
C ASP A 370 -8.05 22.15 3.46
N ALA A 371 -9.38 22.17 3.25
CA ALA A 371 -10.36 22.35 4.32
C ALA A 371 -10.33 21.21 5.36
N LYS A 372 -10.15 19.96 4.93
CA LYS A 372 -9.98 18.81 5.84
C LYS A 372 -8.69 18.91 6.65
N LEU A 373 -7.60 19.35 6.03
CA LEU A 373 -6.32 19.59 6.72
C LEU A 373 -6.42 20.71 7.74
N ASP A 374 -7.13 21.80 7.41
CA ASP A 374 -7.35 22.93 8.33
C ASP A 374 -8.22 22.51 9.52
N ALA A 375 -9.21 21.64 9.29
CA ALA A 375 -10.06 21.13 10.37
C ALA A 375 -9.36 20.09 11.26
N ASN A 376 -8.36 19.39 10.71
CA ASN A 376 -7.56 18.38 11.42
C ASN A 376 -6.07 18.69 11.31
N PRO A 377 -5.60 19.73 11.97
CA PRO A 377 -4.23 20.20 11.83
C PRO A 377 -3.22 19.15 12.32
N ASN A 378 -2.14 18.99 11.57
CA ASN A 378 -1.01 18.16 12.00
C ASN A 378 -0.31 18.81 13.20
N PHE A 379 -0.44 18.19 14.38
CA PHE A 379 0.16 18.71 15.61
C PHE A 379 1.69 18.86 15.52
N ILE A 380 2.37 18.05 14.73
CA ILE A 380 3.82 18.16 14.51
C ILE A 380 4.13 19.45 13.74
N GLU A 381 3.34 19.79 12.72
CA GLU A 381 3.49 21.06 11.98
C GLU A 381 3.14 22.28 12.82
N LEU A 382 2.11 22.19 13.65
CA LEU A 382 1.76 23.25 14.59
C LEU A 382 2.87 23.46 15.60
N ALA A 383 3.36 22.41 16.24
CA ALA A 383 4.47 22.47 17.17
C ALA A 383 5.74 23.04 16.50
N ALA A 384 6.03 22.62 15.26
CA ALA A 384 7.15 23.17 14.50
C ALA A 384 6.98 24.66 14.22
N LYS A 385 5.79 25.12 13.81
CA LYS A 385 5.49 26.52 13.59
C LYS A 385 5.68 27.36 14.88
N GLU A 386 5.17 26.89 16.01
CA GLU A 386 5.34 27.57 17.31
C GLU A 386 6.80 27.61 17.75
N ILE A 387 7.51 26.51 17.68
CA ILE A 387 8.92 26.42 18.03
C ILE A 387 9.77 27.38 17.18
N PHE A 388 9.45 27.50 15.88
CA PHE A 388 10.20 28.39 14.99
C PHE A 388 9.75 29.83 15.05
N GLN A 389 8.51 30.13 15.45
CA GLN A 389 8.03 31.51 15.63
C GLN A 389 8.54 32.14 16.92
N SER A 390 8.72 31.36 17.98
CA SER A 390 9.24 31.85 19.27
C SER A 390 10.75 32.09 19.26
N PHE A 391 11.47 31.65 18.24
CA PHE A 391 12.89 31.88 18.10
C PHE A 391 13.13 33.17 17.32
N GLN A 392 13.25 34.28 18.04
CA GLN A 392 13.92 35.48 17.54
C GLN A 392 15.41 35.32 17.81
N PRO A 393 16.28 35.25 16.76
CA PRO A 393 17.72 35.28 17.02
C PRO A 393 18.04 36.58 17.78
N GLU A 394 18.65 36.43 18.95
CA GLU A 394 19.22 37.61 19.63
C GLU A 394 20.10 38.36 18.63
N VAL A 395 19.94 39.65 18.58
CA VAL A 395 20.83 40.53 17.82
C VAL A 395 22.23 40.26 18.38
N ILE A 396 23.10 39.68 17.55
CA ILE A 396 24.48 39.40 17.93
C ILE A 396 25.06 40.77 18.30
N SER A 397 25.30 40.99 19.60
CA SER A 397 25.90 42.22 20.08
C SER A 397 27.24 42.42 19.40
N ASP A 398 27.58 43.64 19.06
CA ASP A 398 28.87 44.02 18.44
C ASP A 398 30.11 43.73 19.32
N ALA A 399 29.90 43.14 20.49
CA ALA A 399 30.97 42.74 21.41
C ALA A 399 31.68 41.47 20.93
N ILE A 400 32.42 41.57 19.87
CA ILE A 400 33.42 40.54 19.54
C ILE A 400 34.59 40.70 20.51
N PRO A 401 35.02 39.62 21.18
CA PRO A 401 36.20 39.66 22.04
C PRO A 401 37.40 40.28 21.29
N LYS A 402 38.04 41.26 21.87
CA LYS A 402 39.17 42.02 21.26
C LYS A 402 40.30 41.11 20.73
N ILE A 403 40.43 39.92 21.26
CA ILE A 403 41.44 38.90 20.90
C ILE A 403 41.31 38.39 19.45
N GLN A 404 40.13 38.50 18.82
CA GLN A 404 39.89 37.98 17.47
C GLN A 404 39.87 39.05 16.39
N MET A 405 40.37 40.22 16.69
CA MET A 405 40.27 41.37 15.79
C MET A 405 41.60 41.67 15.07
N THR A 406 41.57 41.76 13.76
CA THR A 406 42.65 42.30 12.95
C THR A 406 42.94 43.79 13.36
N ALA A 407 44.21 44.20 13.24
CA ALA A 407 44.63 45.54 13.64
C ALA A 407 43.99 46.68 12.78
N ASN A 408 43.45 46.33 11.59
CA ASN A 408 42.90 47.30 10.65
C ASN A 408 41.39 47.51 10.92
N GLN A 409 41.05 48.74 11.26
CA GLN A 409 39.68 49.17 11.64
C GLN A 409 38.68 49.06 10.47
N LYS A 410 39.13 49.22 9.23
CA LYS A 410 38.31 49.14 8.01
C LYS A 410 37.97 47.68 7.66
N GLU A 411 38.94 46.82 7.82
CA GLU A 411 38.79 45.36 7.61
C GLU A 411 37.89 44.73 8.69
N ARG A 412 38.02 45.24 9.93
CA ARG A 412 37.16 44.85 11.06
C ARG A 412 35.69 45.18 10.78
N LYS A 413 35.38 46.35 10.27
CA LYS A 413 34.03 46.80 9.95
C LYS A 413 33.44 45.94 8.81
N SER A 414 34.22 45.67 7.78
CA SER A 414 33.81 44.81 6.66
C SER A 414 33.56 43.36 7.08
N LEU A 415 34.40 42.80 7.96
CA LEU A 415 34.20 41.48 8.55
C LEU A 415 32.93 41.40 9.38
N MET A 416 32.61 42.40 10.16
CA MET A 416 31.38 42.49 10.97
C MET A 416 30.14 42.57 10.07
N GLU A 417 30.16 43.45 9.06
CA GLU A 417 29.07 43.55 8.09
C GLU A 417 28.81 42.24 7.31
N ASN A 418 29.87 41.52 6.96
CA ASN A 418 29.77 40.24 6.32
C ASN A 418 29.28 39.13 7.26
N ARG A 419 29.71 39.12 8.52
CA ARG A 419 29.20 38.22 9.56
C ARG A 419 27.70 38.38 9.79
N ASN A 420 27.20 39.58 9.79
CA ASN A 420 25.77 39.86 9.94
C ASN A 420 24.91 39.33 8.75
N LYS A 421 25.56 39.05 7.62
CA LYS A 421 24.92 38.44 6.44
C LYS A 421 24.96 36.91 6.45
N ILE A 422 25.83 36.31 7.26
CA ILE A 422 25.97 34.84 7.36
C ILE A 422 24.85 34.33 8.24
N ARG A 423 23.99 33.49 7.65
CA ARG A 423 22.98 32.71 8.37
C ARG A 423 23.45 31.28 8.49
N ILE A 424 23.70 30.86 9.73
CA ILE A 424 24.02 29.46 10.02
C ILE A 424 22.72 28.75 10.38
N GLY A 425 22.24 27.85 9.52
CA GLY A 425 21.14 26.98 9.83
C GLY A 425 21.66 25.79 10.65
N ILE A 426 21.26 25.71 11.91
CA ILE A 426 21.51 24.50 12.73
C ILE A 426 20.31 23.60 12.53
N PRO A 427 20.46 22.38 11.92
CA PRO A 427 19.35 21.47 11.79
C PRO A 427 18.90 21.02 13.18
N ARG A 428 17.69 21.33 13.56
CA ARG A 428 17.13 21.01 14.89
C ARG A 428 16.76 19.53 15.05
N VAL A 429 16.91 18.73 14.00
CA VAL A 429 16.63 17.26 14.02
C VAL A 429 17.43 16.55 15.13
N LEU A 430 18.58 17.09 15.52
CA LEU A 430 19.42 16.55 16.59
C LEU A 430 19.07 17.06 17.99
N ASN A 431 18.18 18.02 18.14
CA ASN A 431 17.83 18.65 19.41
C ASN A 431 16.41 18.32 19.91
N MET A 432 15.79 17.29 19.33
CA MET A 432 14.45 16.83 19.76
C MET A 432 14.51 15.66 20.75
N TYR A 433 15.58 15.60 21.54
CA TYR A 433 15.69 14.67 22.66
C TYR A 433 15.98 15.44 23.96
#